data_f2da2f2782e005d93543f46e40d1399a
#
_entry.id   f2da2f2782e005d93543f46e40d1399a
#
_cell.length_a   1.000
_cell.length_b   1.000
_cell.length_c   1.000
_cell.angle_alpha   90.00
_cell.angle_beta   90.00
_cell.angle_gamma   90.00
#
_symmetry.space_group_name_H-M   'P 1'
#
loop_
_entity.id
_entity.type
_entity.pdbx_description
1 polymer ?
#
loop_
_entity_poly.entity_id
_entity_poly.type
_entity_poly.pdbx_seq_one_letter_code
_entity_poly.pdbx_strand_id
1 'polypeptide(L)'
;AFITGPNGVGMTDLGTLGGLHSNATGINDSGEVVGRGQAADGDFHAFLFSHGGMTDLNLLDVMVATGWMDIEVLDINNNGQILGNAYDANTGTDHGFLLSYTPDTIFDPQPYVPSSPIVPISPIPEPQTYAMLLAGLGLIGFMARRRKETAA
;
A
#
# COMPACT_ATOMS: atom_id res chain seq x y z
N ALA A 1 12.86 3.60 -22.07
CA ALA A 1 11.97 4.72 -21.67
C ALA A 1 12.75 6.03 -21.69
N PHE A 2 12.06 7.14 -21.84
CA PHE A 2 12.67 8.48 -21.81
C PHE A 2 11.73 9.49 -21.14
N ILE A 3 12.32 10.58 -20.62
CA ILE A 3 11.61 11.73 -20.08
C ILE A 3 11.97 12.98 -20.89
N THR A 4 11.02 13.88 -21.09
CA THR A 4 11.26 15.20 -21.69
C THR A 4 11.10 16.29 -20.64
N GLY A 5 11.81 17.40 -20.82
CA GLY A 5 11.58 18.60 -20.02
C GLY A 5 10.27 19.31 -20.38
N PRO A 6 9.99 20.46 -19.75
CA PRO A 6 8.80 21.26 -20.02
C PRO A 6 8.63 21.55 -21.52
N ASN A 7 7.40 21.46 -22.01
CA ASN A 7 7.04 21.66 -23.43
C ASN A 7 7.70 20.67 -24.42
N GLY A 8 8.10 19.49 -23.94
CA GLY A 8 8.73 18.46 -24.78
C GLY A 8 10.16 18.79 -25.22
N VAL A 9 10.81 19.76 -24.60
CA VAL A 9 12.18 20.16 -24.94
C VAL A 9 13.18 19.28 -24.20
N GLY A 10 14.18 18.77 -24.94
CA GLY A 10 15.15 17.82 -24.41
C GLY A 10 14.57 16.41 -24.26
N MET A 11 15.43 15.43 -24.40
CA MET A 11 15.08 14.03 -24.17
C MET A 11 16.19 13.40 -23.34
N THR A 12 15.83 12.82 -22.22
CA THR A 12 16.75 12.06 -21.36
C THR A 12 16.33 10.60 -21.41
N ASP A 13 17.22 9.74 -21.85
CA ASP A 13 17.01 8.30 -21.79
C ASP A 13 17.11 7.85 -20.31
N LEU A 14 16.12 7.12 -19.85
CA LEU A 14 16.10 6.58 -18.49
C LEU A 14 16.95 5.33 -18.33
N GLY A 15 17.34 4.69 -19.47
CA GLY A 15 18.11 3.45 -19.50
C GLY A 15 17.24 2.21 -19.29
N THR A 16 17.89 1.13 -18.84
CA THR A 16 17.30 -0.19 -18.56
C THR A 16 17.94 -0.77 -17.29
N LEU A 17 17.49 -1.92 -16.84
CA LEU A 17 18.12 -2.68 -15.75
C LEU A 17 19.25 -3.62 -16.23
N GLY A 18 19.85 -3.30 -17.37
CA GLY A 18 20.95 -4.06 -17.99
C GLY A 18 20.56 -4.84 -19.25
N GLY A 19 19.26 -4.92 -19.56
CA GLY A 19 18.74 -5.48 -20.80
C GLY A 19 18.52 -4.41 -21.90
N LEU A 20 17.63 -4.69 -22.85
CA LEU A 20 17.46 -3.86 -24.05
C LEU A 20 16.20 -2.95 -23.97
N HIS A 21 15.26 -3.23 -23.09
CA HIS A 21 13.95 -2.61 -23.12
C HIS A 21 13.57 -2.02 -21.76
N SER A 22 12.93 -0.86 -21.80
CA SER A 22 12.24 -0.27 -20.63
C SER A 22 10.95 0.41 -21.07
N ASN A 23 9.95 0.38 -20.21
CA ASN A 23 8.65 1.00 -20.40
C ASN A 23 8.22 1.70 -19.11
N ALA A 24 7.88 2.98 -19.20
CA ALA A 24 7.38 3.76 -18.06
C ALA A 24 5.86 3.65 -17.96
N THR A 25 5.34 3.55 -16.73
CA THR A 25 3.91 3.45 -16.44
C THR A 25 3.39 4.66 -15.64
N GLY A 26 4.24 5.28 -14.80
CA GLY A 26 3.86 6.43 -13.98
C GLY A 26 5.01 7.41 -13.77
N ILE A 27 4.66 8.66 -13.49
CA ILE A 27 5.59 9.74 -13.16
C ILE A 27 4.95 10.69 -12.15
N ASN A 28 5.73 11.17 -11.17
CA ASN A 28 5.28 12.17 -10.21
C ASN A 28 5.86 13.57 -10.48
N ASP A 29 5.44 14.57 -9.70
CA ASP A 29 5.88 15.96 -9.85
C ASP A 29 7.37 16.18 -9.54
N SER A 30 8.01 15.26 -8.83
CA SER A 30 9.46 15.26 -8.57
C SER A 30 10.27 14.72 -9.74
N GLY A 31 9.62 14.22 -10.80
CA GLY A 31 10.28 13.61 -11.95
C GLY A 31 10.74 12.18 -11.68
N GLU A 32 10.27 11.55 -10.63
CA GLU A 32 10.49 10.12 -10.39
C GLU A 32 9.58 9.32 -11.31
N VAL A 33 10.12 8.30 -11.95
CA VAL A 33 9.42 7.49 -12.94
C VAL A 33 9.43 6.03 -12.51
N VAL A 34 8.27 5.38 -12.59
CA VAL A 34 8.15 3.94 -12.37
C VAL A 34 7.77 3.22 -13.66
N GLY A 35 8.07 1.94 -13.73
CA GLY A 35 7.76 1.13 -14.90
C GLY A 35 8.39 -0.25 -14.84
N ARG A 36 8.56 -0.85 -16.02
CA ARG A 36 9.21 -2.16 -16.21
C ARG A 36 10.46 -1.99 -17.04
N GLY A 37 11.57 -2.57 -16.59
CA GLY A 37 12.85 -2.61 -17.30
C GLY A 37 13.32 -4.04 -17.46
N GLN A 38 13.89 -4.36 -18.63
CA GLN A 38 14.53 -5.65 -18.82
C GLN A 38 15.85 -5.67 -18.06
N ALA A 39 16.04 -6.69 -17.23
CA ALA A 39 17.26 -6.95 -16.51
C ALA A 39 18.28 -7.70 -17.40
N ALA A 40 19.51 -7.87 -16.92
CA ALA A 40 20.59 -8.49 -17.69
C ALA A 40 20.37 -9.98 -17.99
N ASP A 41 19.55 -10.68 -17.18
CA ASP A 41 19.13 -12.06 -17.38
C ASP A 41 18.05 -12.23 -18.45
N GLY A 42 17.43 -11.11 -18.89
CA GLY A 42 16.39 -11.07 -19.89
C GLY A 42 14.97 -10.93 -19.33
N ASP A 43 14.81 -11.07 -18.03
CA ASP A 43 13.51 -10.94 -17.36
C ASP A 43 13.11 -9.46 -17.18
N PHE A 44 11.82 -9.22 -17.04
CA PHE A 44 11.29 -7.88 -16.81
C PHE A 44 11.03 -7.66 -15.33
N HIS A 45 11.73 -6.67 -14.76
CA HIS A 45 11.57 -6.23 -13.39
C HIS A 45 10.89 -4.87 -13.31
N ALA A 46 10.22 -4.61 -12.21
CA ALA A 46 9.74 -3.28 -11.86
C ALA A 46 10.91 -2.36 -11.53
N PHE A 47 10.86 -1.11 -11.97
CA PHE A 47 11.89 -0.13 -11.65
C PHE A 47 11.31 1.16 -11.08
N LEU A 48 12.15 1.85 -10.30
CA LEU A 48 12.04 3.26 -9.99
C LEU A 48 13.25 3.99 -10.57
N PHE A 49 13.00 5.01 -11.40
CA PHE A 49 14.02 5.97 -11.81
C PHE A 49 13.90 7.22 -10.93
N SER A 50 14.97 7.56 -10.24
CA SER A 50 15.08 8.76 -9.41
C SER A 50 16.53 9.24 -9.36
N HIS A 51 16.75 10.56 -9.22
CA HIS A 51 18.10 11.16 -9.12
C HIS A 51 19.08 10.76 -10.25
N GLY A 52 18.55 10.48 -11.43
CA GLY A 52 19.35 10.11 -12.60
C GLY A 52 19.79 8.64 -12.64
N GLY A 53 19.25 7.79 -11.76
CA GLY A 53 19.52 6.36 -11.70
C GLY A 53 18.27 5.51 -11.70
N MET A 54 18.39 4.28 -12.22
CA MET A 54 17.32 3.28 -12.20
C MET A 54 17.59 2.25 -11.09
N THR A 55 16.61 2.05 -10.22
CA THR A 55 16.63 1.07 -9.12
C THR A 55 15.73 -0.09 -9.49
N ASP A 56 16.22 -1.31 -9.35
CA ASP A 56 15.44 -2.54 -9.51
C ASP A 56 14.63 -2.81 -8.24
N LEU A 57 13.31 -2.74 -8.36
CA LEU A 57 12.41 -2.93 -7.23
C LEU A 57 12.24 -4.40 -6.86
N ASN A 58 12.45 -5.33 -7.80
CA ASN A 58 12.36 -6.77 -7.52
C ASN A 58 13.49 -7.25 -6.59
N LEU A 59 14.62 -6.51 -6.57
CA LEU A 59 15.77 -6.83 -5.73
C LEU A 59 15.70 -6.20 -4.33
N LEU A 60 14.67 -5.43 -4.02
CA LEU A 60 14.47 -4.89 -2.67
C LEU A 60 14.23 -6.04 -1.68
N ASP A 61 14.87 -6.00 -0.52
CA ASP A 61 14.77 -7.04 0.49
C ASP A 61 13.32 -7.36 0.89
N VAL A 62 12.46 -6.33 0.94
CA VAL A 62 11.03 -6.50 1.22
C VAL A 62 10.34 -7.33 0.13
N MET A 63 10.68 -7.14 -1.13
CA MET A 63 10.10 -7.90 -2.26
C MET A 63 10.65 -9.32 -2.29
N VAL A 64 11.95 -9.47 -2.09
CA VAL A 64 12.61 -10.79 -2.01
C VAL A 64 12.05 -11.60 -0.83
N ALA A 65 11.84 -10.97 0.32
CA ALA A 65 11.33 -11.64 1.53
C ALA A 65 9.89 -12.14 1.40
N THR A 66 9.07 -11.50 0.58
CA THR A 66 7.69 -11.95 0.33
C THR A 66 7.61 -13.17 -0.56
N GLY A 67 8.63 -13.43 -1.38
CA GLY A 67 8.59 -14.45 -2.43
C GLY A 67 7.62 -14.10 -3.57
N TRP A 68 7.28 -12.84 -3.70
CA TRP A 68 6.40 -12.36 -4.77
C TRP A 68 7.10 -12.41 -6.12
N MET A 69 6.34 -12.75 -7.13
CA MET A 69 6.77 -12.86 -8.52
C MET A 69 5.92 -11.92 -9.39
N ASP A 70 6.34 -11.72 -10.64
CA ASP A 70 5.62 -10.92 -11.63
C ASP A 70 5.21 -9.53 -11.08
N ILE A 71 6.16 -8.86 -10.40
CA ILE A 71 5.93 -7.56 -9.81
C ILE A 71 5.71 -6.54 -10.93
N GLU A 72 4.54 -5.91 -10.93
CA GLU A 72 4.16 -4.86 -11.87
C GLU A 72 3.84 -3.58 -11.11
N VAL A 73 4.53 -2.49 -11.47
CA VAL A 73 4.23 -1.16 -10.94
C VAL A 73 3.32 -0.41 -11.90
N LEU A 74 2.31 0.23 -11.35
CA LEU A 74 1.25 0.89 -12.11
C LEU A 74 1.40 2.40 -12.10
N ASP A 75 1.72 2.98 -10.93
CA ASP A 75 1.76 4.43 -10.75
C ASP A 75 2.61 4.82 -9.53
N ILE A 76 2.99 6.09 -9.46
CA ILE A 76 3.69 6.71 -8.33
C ILE A 76 3.05 8.05 -7.99
N ASN A 77 2.77 8.29 -6.71
CA ASN A 77 2.24 9.59 -6.27
C ASN A 77 3.35 10.57 -5.83
N ASN A 78 2.96 11.81 -5.54
CA ASN A 78 3.89 12.87 -5.12
C ASN A 78 4.51 12.66 -3.72
N ASN A 79 4.06 11.67 -2.97
CA ASN A 79 4.67 11.26 -1.70
C ASN A 79 5.69 10.12 -1.88
N GLY A 80 6.02 9.74 -3.12
CA GLY A 80 6.93 8.63 -3.42
C GLY A 80 6.31 7.25 -3.17
N GLN A 81 4.98 7.15 -3.05
CA GLN A 81 4.31 5.88 -2.87
C GLN A 81 4.00 5.25 -4.22
N ILE A 82 4.44 4.02 -4.41
CA ILE A 82 4.34 3.24 -5.64
C ILE A 82 3.22 2.23 -5.49
N LEU A 83 2.24 2.30 -6.37
CA LEU A 83 1.15 1.33 -6.48
C LEU A 83 1.55 0.23 -7.46
N GLY A 84 1.26 -1.02 -7.12
CA GLY A 84 1.56 -2.15 -8.00
C GLY A 84 0.75 -3.40 -7.67
N ASN A 85 0.98 -4.42 -8.49
CA ASN A 85 0.48 -5.78 -8.30
C ASN A 85 1.65 -6.76 -8.29
N ALA A 86 1.48 -7.87 -7.58
CA ALA A 86 2.43 -8.97 -7.57
C ALA A 86 1.70 -10.30 -7.39
N TYR A 87 2.25 -11.36 -7.96
CA TYR A 87 1.78 -12.72 -7.78
C TYR A 87 2.51 -13.38 -6.59
N ASP A 88 1.76 -13.91 -5.65
CA ASP A 88 2.31 -14.73 -4.55
C ASP A 88 2.28 -16.20 -4.92
N ALA A 89 3.44 -16.75 -5.20
CA ALA A 89 3.59 -18.16 -5.56
C ALA A 89 3.24 -19.14 -4.43
N ASN A 90 3.27 -18.70 -3.16
CA ASN A 90 2.96 -19.54 -2.00
C ASN A 90 1.45 -19.77 -1.85
N THR A 91 0.66 -18.74 -2.17
CA THR A 91 -0.81 -18.78 -2.04
C THR A 91 -1.52 -18.97 -3.36
N GLY A 92 -0.83 -18.72 -4.49
CA GLY A 92 -1.39 -18.79 -5.84
C GLY A 92 -2.35 -17.64 -6.14
N THR A 93 -2.16 -16.48 -5.50
CA THR A 93 -3.05 -15.31 -5.62
C THR A 93 -2.30 -14.05 -6.02
N ASP A 94 -3.00 -13.14 -6.71
CA ASP A 94 -2.51 -11.81 -7.00
C ASP A 94 -2.81 -10.85 -5.85
N HIS A 95 -1.85 -9.99 -5.54
CA HIS A 95 -1.95 -8.98 -4.50
C HIS A 95 -1.67 -7.58 -5.06
N GLY A 96 -2.53 -6.61 -4.74
CA GLY A 96 -2.19 -5.20 -4.87
C GLY A 96 -1.30 -4.77 -3.71
N PHE A 97 -0.28 -3.97 -3.97
CA PHE A 97 0.59 -3.43 -2.94
C PHE A 97 0.78 -1.92 -3.07
N LEU A 98 1.13 -1.30 -1.95
CA LEU A 98 1.60 0.08 -1.89
C LEU A 98 2.98 0.08 -1.25
N LEU A 99 4.00 0.40 -2.03
CA LEU A 99 5.39 0.53 -1.59
C LEU A 99 5.70 1.99 -1.32
N SER A 100 6.15 2.32 -0.11
CA SER A 100 6.70 3.65 0.20
C SER A 100 8.21 3.59 0.06
N TYR A 101 8.73 4.36 -0.89
CA TYR A 101 10.16 4.50 -1.12
C TYR A 101 10.58 5.92 -0.77
N THR A 102 11.61 6.05 0.06
CA THR A 102 12.26 7.32 0.37
C THR A 102 13.70 7.25 -0.11
N PRO A 103 14.07 8.02 -1.16
CA PRO A 103 15.39 7.93 -1.78
C PRO A 103 16.57 8.27 -0.85
N ASP A 104 16.33 8.97 0.25
CA ASP A 104 17.37 9.43 1.18
C ASP A 104 17.62 8.51 2.37
N THR A 105 16.88 7.44 2.51
CA THR A 105 17.25 6.41 3.48
C THR A 105 18.23 5.47 2.78
N ILE A 106 19.54 5.65 3.06
CA ILE A 106 20.50 4.54 3.01
C ILE A 106 19.73 3.37 3.60
N PHE A 107 19.49 2.36 2.76
CA PHE A 107 18.73 1.18 3.06
C PHE A 107 19.13 0.64 4.45
N ASP A 108 18.40 1.07 5.47
CA ASP A 108 18.43 0.43 6.77
C ASP A 108 17.35 -0.66 6.73
N PRO A 109 17.72 -1.95 6.71
CA PRO A 109 16.79 -3.05 6.72
C PRO A 109 16.09 -3.16 8.08
N GLN A 110 15.51 -2.06 8.55
CA GLN A 110 14.63 -2.13 9.70
C GLN A 110 13.34 -2.82 9.24
N PRO A 111 12.96 -3.90 9.91
CA PRO A 111 11.64 -4.48 9.66
C PRO A 111 10.62 -3.36 9.82
N TYR A 112 9.65 -3.29 8.89
CA TYR A 112 8.52 -2.37 8.98
C TYR A 112 7.97 -2.38 10.41
N VAL A 113 8.34 -1.40 11.19
CA VAL A 113 7.70 -1.11 12.46
C VAL A 113 6.62 -0.10 12.09
N PRO A 114 5.34 -0.46 12.12
CA PRO A 114 4.28 0.49 11.90
C PRO A 114 4.53 1.68 12.82
N SER A 115 4.69 2.87 12.27
CA SER A 115 5.00 4.12 12.99
C SER A 115 3.87 4.58 13.94
N SER A 116 2.80 3.84 13.97
CA SER A 116 1.79 3.88 15.01
C SER A 116 1.65 2.46 15.55
N PRO A 117 1.73 2.24 16.87
CA PRO A 117 1.22 1.00 17.40
C PRO A 117 -0.19 0.87 16.82
N ILE A 118 -0.49 -0.31 16.28
CA ILE A 118 -1.88 -0.69 16.01
C ILE A 118 -2.56 -0.45 17.35
N VAL A 119 -3.19 0.73 17.49
CA VAL A 119 -4.08 0.95 18.63
C VAL A 119 -5.07 -0.17 18.46
N PRO A 120 -5.10 -1.18 19.34
CA PRO A 120 -6.11 -2.20 19.22
C PRO A 120 -7.40 -1.41 19.15
N ILE A 121 -8.11 -1.55 18.02
CA ILE A 121 -9.46 -1.00 17.90
C ILE A 121 -10.12 -1.55 19.13
N SER A 122 -10.36 -0.69 20.13
CA SER A 122 -11.07 -1.09 21.32
C SER A 122 -12.27 -1.86 20.81
N PRO A 123 -12.49 -3.10 21.22
CA PRO A 123 -13.63 -3.84 20.71
C PRO A 123 -14.80 -2.90 20.83
N ILE A 124 -15.48 -2.66 19.71
CA ILE A 124 -16.73 -1.89 19.70
C ILE A 124 -17.46 -2.39 20.92
N PRO A 125 -17.79 -1.53 21.93
CA PRO A 125 -18.36 -2.01 23.16
C PRO A 125 -19.54 -2.88 22.76
N GLU A 126 -19.35 -4.18 22.83
CA GLU A 126 -20.44 -5.11 22.66
C GLU A 126 -21.50 -4.73 23.69
N PRO A 127 -22.73 -4.86 23.38
CA PRO A 127 -23.87 -4.05 23.78
C PRO A 127 -24.23 -4.18 25.26
N GLN A 128 -23.33 -3.79 26.12
CA GLN A 128 -23.77 -3.37 27.46
C GLN A 128 -24.84 -2.26 27.36
N THR A 129 -24.73 -1.45 26.28
CA THR A 129 -25.74 -0.45 25.91
C THR A 129 -27.09 -1.11 25.61
N TYR A 130 -27.13 -2.26 24.92
CA TYR A 130 -28.40 -3.00 24.70
C TYR A 130 -28.87 -3.69 25.94
N ALA A 131 -27.99 -4.24 26.78
CA ALA A 131 -28.38 -4.82 28.06
C ALA A 131 -28.95 -3.75 29.01
N MET A 132 -28.35 -2.56 29.05
CA MET A 132 -28.86 -1.43 29.83
C MET A 132 -30.15 -0.87 29.25
N LEU A 133 -30.31 -0.82 27.93
CA LEU A 133 -31.56 -0.41 27.28
C LEU A 133 -32.69 -1.40 27.57
N LEU A 134 -32.43 -2.70 27.47
CA LEU A 134 -33.40 -3.75 27.79
C LEU A 134 -33.74 -3.78 29.26
N ALA A 135 -32.78 -3.58 30.16
CA ALA A 135 -33.03 -3.46 31.59
C ALA A 135 -33.87 -2.21 31.93
N GLY A 136 -33.59 -1.07 31.25
CA GLY A 136 -34.37 0.17 31.39
C GLY A 136 -35.80 0.02 30.91
N LEU A 137 -36.01 -0.59 29.75
CA LEU A 137 -37.36 -0.88 29.22
C LEU A 137 -38.13 -1.87 30.08
N GLY A 138 -37.45 -2.90 30.62
CA GLY A 138 -38.05 -3.85 31.58
C GLY A 138 -38.52 -3.17 32.87
N LEU A 139 -37.74 -2.22 33.39
CA LEU A 139 -38.09 -1.48 34.60
C LEU A 139 -39.30 -0.57 34.38
N ILE A 140 -39.37 0.11 33.22
CA ILE A 140 -40.52 0.97 32.85
C ILE A 140 -41.79 0.12 32.67
N GLY A 141 -41.69 -1.05 32.02
CA GLY A 141 -42.79 -1.99 31.84
C GLY A 141 -43.30 -2.53 33.18
N PHE A 142 -42.40 -2.85 34.11
CA PHE A 142 -42.76 -3.32 35.46
C PHE A 142 -43.43 -2.24 36.29
N MET A 143 -42.94 -1.00 36.25
CA MET A 143 -43.57 0.13 36.95
C MET A 143 -44.97 0.48 36.40
N ALA A 144 -45.15 0.40 35.09
CA ALA A 144 -46.44 0.62 34.43
C ALA A 144 -47.47 -0.45 34.81
N ARG A 145 -47.05 -1.70 35.00
CA ARG A 145 -47.93 -2.80 35.44
C ARG A 145 -48.36 -2.66 36.88
N ARG A 146 -47.47 -2.25 37.79
CA ARG A 146 -47.78 -2.00 39.20
C ARG A 146 -48.79 -0.86 39.41
N ARG A 147 -48.77 0.17 38.55
CA ARG A 147 -49.75 1.28 38.63
C ARG A 147 -51.15 0.85 38.24
N LYS A 148 -51.35 -0.20 37.47
CA LYS A 148 -52.65 -0.73 37.09
C LYS A 148 -53.27 -1.61 38.20
N GLU A 149 -52.44 -2.25 39.00
CA GLU A 149 -52.93 -3.10 40.11
C GLU A 149 -53.33 -2.31 41.41
N THR A 150 -52.90 -1.05 41.53
CA THR A 150 -53.26 -0.17 42.70
C THR A 150 -54.47 0.71 42.41
N ALA A 151 -55.08 0.62 41.23
CA ALA A 151 -56.20 1.42 40.77
C ALA A 151 -57.53 0.60 40.58
N ALA A 152 -57.57 -0.61 41.17
CA ALA A 152 -58.77 -1.49 41.19
C ALA A 152 -59.25 -1.70 42.62
#